data_2ed7167e444c102ad4183136898866c0
#
_entry.id   2ed7167e444c102ad4183136898866c0
#
_cell.length_a   1.000
_cell.length_b   1.000
_cell.length_c   1.000
_cell.angle_alpha   90.00
_cell.angle_beta   90.00
_cell.angle_gamma   90.00
#
_symmetry.space_group_name_H-M   'P 1'
#
loop_
_entity.id
_entity.type
_entity.pdbx_description
1 polymer ?
#
loop_
_entity_poly.entity_id
_entity_poly.type
_entity_poly.pdbx_seq_one_letter_code
_entity_poly.pdbx_strand_id
1 'polypeptide(L)'
;MELRQLEYFLAIAKSENMTQAAKLIHVSQPTLSTTLRDLERELGFSLFNRMGKRLELNDSGRYYAKRVQEALGILEEAQKTACDNAHARERIVNCAVEIPVGHAGELLRTFYDQHPDILVAHGIS
;
A
#
# COMPACT_ATOMS: atom_id res chain seq x y z
N MET A 1 -3.55 -7.82 -11.42
CA MET A 1 -2.69 -7.65 -10.22
C MET A 1 -3.47 -7.00 -9.11
N GLU A 2 -3.46 -7.61 -7.94
CA GLU A 2 -4.16 -7.09 -6.77
C GLU A 2 -3.17 -6.67 -5.69
N LEU A 3 -3.55 -5.70 -4.88
CA LEU A 3 -2.71 -5.24 -3.76
C LEU A 3 -2.35 -6.38 -2.82
N ARG A 4 -3.30 -7.29 -2.59
CA ARG A 4 -3.07 -8.46 -1.74
C ARG A 4 -1.93 -9.32 -2.25
N GLN A 5 -1.82 -9.50 -3.56
CA GLN A 5 -0.71 -10.26 -4.15
C GLN A 5 0.63 -9.59 -3.85
N LEU A 6 0.67 -8.27 -3.92
CA LEU A 6 1.88 -7.51 -3.63
C LEU A 6 2.27 -7.61 -2.16
N GLU A 7 1.29 -7.55 -1.27
CA GLU A 7 1.53 -7.72 0.16
C GLU A 7 2.06 -9.11 0.48
N TYR A 8 1.49 -10.13 -0.14
CA TYR A 8 1.94 -11.52 0.04
C TYR A 8 3.35 -11.70 -0.48
N PHE A 9 3.66 -11.11 -1.63
CA PHE A 9 5.00 -11.12 -2.18
C PHE A 9 6.02 -10.54 -1.20
N LEU A 10 5.71 -9.37 -0.61
CA LEU A 10 6.61 -8.74 0.35
C LEU A 10 6.79 -9.58 1.61
N ALA A 11 5.74 -10.25 2.07
CA ALA A 11 5.83 -11.16 3.21
C ALA A 11 6.77 -12.32 2.93
N ILE A 12 6.70 -12.90 1.75
CA ILE A 12 7.61 -13.98 1.33
C ILE A 12 9.04 -13.46 1.24
N ALA A 13 9.23 -12.28 0.65
CA ALA A 13 10.54 -11.67 0.51
C ALA A 13 11.21 -11.44 1.87
N LYS A 14 10.43 -11.02 2.85
CA LYS A 14 10.92 -10.74 4.19
C LYS A 14 11.25 -12.03 4.96
N SER A 15 10.41 -13.05 4.83
CA SER A 15 10.55 -14.31 5.57
C SER A 15 11.55 -15.26 4.92
N GLU A 16 11.76 -15.15 3.61
CA GLU A 16 12.56 -16.07 2.81
C GLU A 16 12.14 -17.54 2.96
N ASN A 17 10.92 -17.77 3.44
CA ASN A 17 10.37 -19.10 3.67
C ASN A 17 8.86 -19.05 3.50
N MET A 18 8.36 -19.90 2.59
CA MET A 18 6.94 -19.90 2.25
C MET A 18 6.06 -20.28 3.44
N THR A 19 6.48 -21.25 4.23
CA THR A 19 5.71 -21.70 5.40
C THR A 19 5.61 -20.61 6.47
N GLN A 20 6.73 -19.94 6.75
CA GLN A 20 6.75 -18.85 7.73
C GLN A 20 5.96 -17.65 7.26
N ALA A 21 6.07 -17.31 5.98
CA ALA A 21 5.30 -16.21 5.41
C ALA A 21 3.81 -16.49 5.51
N ALA A 22 3.39 -17.72 5.21
CA ALA A 22 1.99 -18.12 5.31
C ALA A 22 1.46 -17.97 6.74
N LYS A 23 2.26 -18.35 7.74
CA LYS A 23 1.88 -18.17 9.14
C LYS A 23 1.78 -16.70 9.52
N LEU A 24 2.69 -15.89 9.02
CA LEU A 24 2.73 -14.45 9.33
C LEU A 24 1.47 -13.73 8.85
N ILE A 25 0.99 -14.08 7.68
CA ILE A 25 -0.17 -13.42 7.08
C ILE A 25 -1.46 -14.23 7.21
N HIS A 26 -1.45 -15.31 7.98
CA HIS A 26 -2.62 -16.12 8.32
C HIS A 26 -3.34 -16.71 7.11
N VAL A 27 -2.58 -17.27 6.18
CA VAL A 27 -3.11 -17.99 5.03
C VAL A 27 -2.45 -19.36 4.93
N SER A 28 -3.05 -20.28 4.16
CA SER A 28 -2.43 -21.56 3.94
C SER A 28 -1.25 -21.43 2.99
N GLN A 29 -0.26 -22.31 3.13
CA GLN A 29 0.89 -22.32 2.24
C GLN A 29 0.50 -22.52 0.77
N PRO A 30 -0.41 -23.45 0.43
CA PRO A 30 -0.84 -23.60 -0.96
C PRO A 30 -1.48 -22.33 -1.53
N THR A 31 -2.25 -21.61 -0.74
CA THR A 31 -2.86 -20.33 -1.16
C THR A 31 -1.77 -19.32 -1.48
N LEU A 32 -0.80 -19.19 -0.58
CA LEU A 32 0.30 -18.26 -0.75
C LEU A 32 1.13 -18.60 -1.98
N SER A 33 1.43 -19.89 -2.16
CA SER A 33 2.21 -20.37 -3.29
C SER A 33 1.50 -20.11 -4.62
N THR A 34 0.19 -20.33 -4.67
CA THR A 34 -0.62 -20.06 -5.85
C THR A 34 -0.65 -18.57 -6.16
N THR A 35 -0.82 -17.74 -5.15
CA THR A 35 -0.85 -16.28 -5.30
C THR A 35 0.48 -15.78 -5.89
N LEU A 36 1.60 -16.29 -5.38
CA LEU A 36 2.91 -15.91 -5.91
C LEU A 36 3.07 -16.34 -7.37
N ARG A 37 2.66 -17.56 -7.68
CA ARG A 37 2.76 -18.07 -9.04
C ARG A 37 1.93 -17.25 -10.01
N ASP A 38 0.72 -16.86 -9.60
CA ASP A 38 -0.15 -16.03 -10.42
C ASP A 38 0.46 -14.66 -10.66
N LEU A 39 1.07 -14.08 -9.63
CA LEU A 39 1.76 -12.80 -9.75
C LEU A 39 2.94 -12.90 -10.73
N GLU A 40 3.78 -13.90 -10.58
CA GLU A 40 4.91 -14.10 -11.48
C GLU A 40 4.48 -14.33 -12.92
N ARG A 41 3.38 -15.06 -13.10
CA ARG A 41 2.82 -15.29 -14.43
C ARG A 41 2.34 -13.99 -15.07
N GLU A 42 1.66 -13.16 -14.31
CA GLU A 42 1.18 -11.87 -14.78
C GLU A 42 2.33 -10.94 -15.14
N LEU A 43 3.39 -10.92 -14.32
CA LEU A 43 4.57 -10.11 -14.55
C LEU A 43 5.41 -10.61 -15.72
N GLY A 44 5.40 -11.91 -15.95
CA GLY A 44 6.18 -12.53 -17.02
C GLY A 44 7.60 -12.90 -16.62
N PHE A 45 7.94 -12.85 -15.34
CA PHE A 45 9.26 -13.25 -14.84
C PHE A 45 9.17 -13.75 -13.42
N SER A 46 10.18 -14.52 -13.01
CA SER A 46 10.28 -15.05 -11.65
C SER A 46 10.87 -13.99 -10.71
N LEU A 47 10.42 -14.00 -9.48
CA LEU A 47 10.86 -13.05 -8.46
C LEU A 47 11.85 -13.66 -7.47
N PHE A 48 11.91 -14.99 -7.41
CA PHE A 48 12.72 -15.71 -6.42
C PHE A 48 13.58 -16.78 -7.04
N ASN A 49 14.75 -17.00 -6.42
CA ASN A 49 15.56 -18.18 -6.64
C ASN A 49 15.23 -19.17 -5.54
N ARG A 50 15.03 -20.43 -5.90
CA ARG A 50 14.74 -21.48 -4.93
C ARG A 50 16.04 -22.16 -4.52
N MET A 51 16.34 -22.06 -3.21
CA MET A 51 17.53 -22.65 -2.60
C MET A 51 17.05 -23.67 -1.55
N GLY A 52 16.70 -24.87 -1.98
CA GLY A 52 16.09 -25.86 -1.10
C GLY A 52 14.74 -25.37 -0.61
N LYS A 53 14.57 -25.26 0.71
CA LYS A 53 13.34 -24.73 1.32
C LYS A 53 13.35 -23.21 1.44
N ARG A 54 14.45 -22.56 1.11
CA ARG A 54 14.62 -21.15 1.20
C ARG A 54 14.28 -20.49 -0.12
N LEU A 55 13.59 -19.34 -0.04
CA LEU A 55 13.28 -18.50 -1.19
C LEU A 55 14.05 -17.20 -1.06
N GLU A 56 14.90 -16.94 -2.02
CA GLU A 56 15.71 -15.74 -2.03
C GLU A 56 15.36 -14.88 -3.23
N LEU A 57 15.18 -13.58 -3.02
CA LEU A 57 14.87 -12.68 -4.14
C LEU A 57 15.98 -12.74 -5.19
N ASN A 58 15.59 -12.88 -6.45
CA ASN A 58 16.53 -12.69 -7.55
C ASN A 58 16.69 -11.17 -7.82
N ASP A 59 17.51 -10.80 -8.79
CA ASP A 59 17.76 -9.39 -9.10
C ASP A 59 16.47 -8.64 -9.46
N SER A 60 15.64 -9.26 -10.29
CA SER A 60 14.35 -8.67 -10.67
C SER A 60 13.43 -8.55 -9.44
N GLY A 61 13.46 -9.56 -8.59
CA GLY A 61 12.66 -9.57 -7.36
C GLY A 61 13.07 -8.48 -6.39
N ARG A 62 14.38 -8.26 -6.24
CA ARG A 62 14.88 -7.20 -5.34
C ARG A 62 14.45 -5.82 -5.83
N TYR A 63 14.58 -5.56 -7.11
CA TYR A 63 14.13 -4.30 -7.67
C TYR A 63 12.61 -4.13 -7.52
N TYR A 64 11.88 -5.18 -7.86
CA TYR A 64 10.42 -5.14 -7.79
C TYR A 64 9.93 -4.94 -6.36
N ALA A 65 10.54 -5.65 -5.39
CA ALA A 65 10.18 -5.52 -3.98
C ALA A 65 10.37 -4.10 -3.48
N LYS A 66 11.47 -3.47 -3.86
CA LYS A 66 11.75 -2.09 -3.48
C LYS A 66 10.68 -1.15 -4.01
N ARG A 67 10.33 -1.30 -5.28
CA ARG A 67 9.31 -0.43 -5.90
C ARG A 67 7.92 -0.68 -5.34
N VAL A 68 7.58 -1.94 -5.07
CA VAL A 68 6.30 -2.29 -4.47
C VAL A 68 6.18 -1.69 -3.07
N GLN A 69 7.25 -1.78 -2.29
CA GLN A 69 7.28 -1.22 -0.94
C GLN A 69 7.07 0.29 -0.97
N GLU A 70 7.72 0.98 -1.90
CA GLU A 70 7.52 2.41 -2.09
C GLU A 70 6.08 2.73 -2.49
N ALA A 71 5.53 1.97 -3.43
CA ALA A 71 4.16 2.19 -3.91
C ALA A 71 3.12 1.98 -2.81
N LEU A 72 3.26 0.91 -2.03
CA LEU A 72 2.35 0.64 -0.91
C LEU A 72 2.46 1.71 0.16
N GLY A 73 3.66 2.21 0.40
CA GLY A 73 3.88 3.32 1.34
C GLY A 73 3.17 4.59 0.90
N ILE A 74 3.22 4.90 -0.39
CA ILE A 74 2.53 6.05 -0.96
C ILE A 74 1.02 5.91 -0.79
N LEU A 75 0.48 4.71 -1.04
CA LEU A 75 -0.94 4.45 -0.87
C LEU A 75 -1.38 4.59 0.58
N GLU A 76 -0.58 4.10 1.54
CA GLU A 76 -0.88 4.23 2.95
C GLU A 76 -0.89 5.70 3.38
N GLU A 77 0.09 6.48 2.93
CA GLU A 77 0.13 7.91 3.20
C GLU A 77 -1.08 8.63 2.62
N ALA A 78 -1.43 8.31 1.38
CA ALA A 78 -2.57 8.92 0.70
C ALA A 78 -3.87 8.62 1.44
N GLN A 79 -4.04 7.37 1.89
CA GLN A 79 -5.23 6.95 2.62
C GLN A 79 -5.32 7.68 3.95
N LYS A 80 -4.21 7.78 4.68
CA LYS A 80 -4.16 8.47 5.96
C LYS A 80 -4.50 9.95 5.81
N THR A 81 -3.88 10.62 4.86
CA THR A 81 -4.10 12.04 4.61
C THR A 81 -5.54 12.30 4.18
N ALA A 82 -6.08 11.48 3.29
CA ALA A 82 -7.46 11.61 2.84
C ALA A 82 -8.45 11.39 3.99
N CYS A 83 -8.16 10.39 4.85
CA CYS A 83 -8.97 10.11 6.03
C CYS A 83 -8.97 11.27 7.01
N ASP A 84 -7.80 11.84 7.30
CA ASP A 84 -7.67 12.98 8.20
C ASP A 84 -8.44 14.19 7.67
N ASN A 85 -8.36 14.45 6.37
CA ASN A 85 -9.10 15.55 5.75
C ASN A 85 -10.61 15.31 5.77
N ALA A 86 -11.04 14.09 5.54
CA ALA A 86 -12.46 13.73 5.62
C ALA A 86 -13.00 13.93 7.03
N HIS A 87 -12.25 13.51 8.06
CA HIS A 87 -12.62 13.71 9.45
C HIS A 87 -12.65 15.18 9.84
N ALA A 88 -11.72 15.97 9.32
CA ALA A 88 -11.72 17.41 9.57
C ALA A 88 -12.97 18.06 9.00
N ARG A 89 -13.38 17.65 7.78
CA ARG A 89 -14.61 18.15 7.16
C ARG A 89 -15.85 17.75 7.96
N GLU A 90 -15.91 16.50 8.40
CA GLU A 90 -17.02 16.01 9.21
C GLU A 90 -17.15 16.82 10.51
N ARG A 91 -16.02 17.10 11.16
CA ARG A 91 -16.01 17.91 12.39
C ARG A 91 -16.51 19.33 12.13
N ILE A 92 -16.13 19.93 11.01
CA ILE A 92 -16.60 21.25 10.64
C ILE A 92 -18.12 21.23 10.47
N VAL A 93 -18.66 20.24 9.77
CA VAL A 93 -20.09 20.12 9.53
C VAL A 93 -20.86 19.83 10.81
N ASN A 94 -20.36 18.92 11.63
CA ASN A 94 -21.08 18.45 12.82
C ASN A 94 -20.84 19.30 14.07
N CYS A 95 -19.70 19.97 14.17
CA CYS A 95 -19.29 20.72 15.36
C CYS A 95 -18.73 22.09 14.99
N ALA A 96 -19.39 22.78 14.09
CA ALA A 96 -18.91 24.03 13.52
C ALA A 96 -18.59 25.12 14.55
N VAL A 97 -19.27 25.07 15.70
CA VAL A 97 -19.08 26.07 16.77
C VAL A 97 -17.80 25.82 17.55
N GLU A 98 -17.38 24.57 17.65
CA GLU A 98 -16.25 24.18 18.50
C GLU A 98 -14.92 24.16 17.79
N ILE A 99 -14.92 24.01 16.47
CA ILE A 99 -13.68 23.84 15.68
C ILE A 99 -13.35 25.13 14.96
N PRO A 100 -12.15 25.71 15.20
CA PRO A 100 -11.74 26.92 14.48
C PRO A 100 -11.65 26.65 12.97
N VAL A 101 -12.31 27.52 12.21
CA VAL A 101 -12.34 27.42 10.74
C VAL A 101 -10.92 27.51 10.18
N GLY A 102 -10.07 28.33 10.79
CA GLY A 102 -8.68 28.48 10.37
C GLY A 102 -7.89 27.19 10.42
N HIS A 103 -8.12 26.38 11.47
CA HIS A 103 -7.43 25.10 11.60
C HIS A 103 -7.85 24.12 10.50
N ALA A 104 -9.14 24.06 10.21
CA ALA A 104 -9.65 23.22 9.14
C ALA A 104 -9.14 23.69 7.77
N GLY A 105 -9.05 25.01 7.59
CA GLY A 105 -8.51 25.58 6.37
C GLY A 105 -7.05 25.24 6.15
N GLU A 106 -6.27 25.17 7.22
CA GLU A 106 -4.88 24.77 7.13
C GLU A 106 -4.72 23.34 6.68
N LEU A 107 -5.53 22.42 7.21
CA LEU A 107 -5.50 21.00 6.80
C LEU A 107 -5.85 20.85 5.33
N LEU A 108 -6.90 21.54 4.89
CA LEU A 108 -7.30 21.50 3.48
C LEU A 108 -6.26 22.13 2.56
N ARG A 109 -5.64 23.21 3.01
CA ARG A 109 -4.59 23.87 2.26
C ARG A 109 -3.37 22.96 2.11
N THR A 110 -2.96 22.31 3.20
CA THR A 110 -1.84 21.37 3.17
C THR A 110 -2.10 20.23 2.17
N PHE A 111 -3.31 19.68 2.20
CA PHE A 111 -3.69 18.65 1.26
C PHE A 111 -3.66 19.19 -0.18
N TYR A 112 -4.19 20.37 -0.40
CA TYR A 112 -4.21 21.01 -1.73
C TYR A 112 -2.80 21.24 -2.25
N ASP A 113 -1.90 21.72 -1.40
CA ASP A 113 -0.51 21.99 -1.79
C ASP A 113 0.22 20.69 -2.15
N GLN A 114 -0.09 19.58 -1.47
CA GLN A 114 0.51 18.29 -1.75
C GLN A 114 -0.10 17.61 -2.97
N HIS A 115 -1.37 17.84 -3.23
CA HIS A 115 -2.12 17.16 -4.28
C HIS A 115 -3.00 18.12 -5.09
N PRO A 116 -2.41 19.18 -5.67
CA PRO A 116 -3.22 20.19 -6.38
C PRO A 116 -3.96 19.63 -7.58
N ASP A 117 -3.35 18.70 -8.30
CA ASP A 117 -3.93 18.09 -9.49
C ASP A 117 -5.21 17.30 -9.16
N ILE A 118 -5.20 16.60 -8.03
CA ILE A 118 -6.34 15.81 -7.58
C ILE A 118 -7.52 16.72 -7.26
N LEU A 119 -7.28 17.82 -6.55
CA LEU A 119 -8.34 18.74 -6.16
C LEU A 119 -8.92 19.47 -7.38
N VAL A 120 -8.08 19.87 -8.31
CA VAL A 120 -8.54 20.50 -9.56
C VAL A 120 -9.35 19.51 -10.39
N ALA A 121 -8.88 18.27 -10.50
CA ALA A 121 -9.57 17.23 -11.29
C ALA A 121 -10.97 16.93 -10.74
N HIS A 122 -11.16 17.02 -9.44
CA HIS A 122 -12.46 16.78 -8.82
C HIS A 122 -13.33 18.03 -8.68
N GLY A 123 -12.84 19.16 -9.17
CA GLY A 123 -13.62 20.39 -9.13
C GLY A 123 -13.90 20.90 -7.74
N ILE A 124 -13.08 20.58 -6.77
CA ILE A 124 -13.20 21.07 -5.40
C ILE A 124 -12.59 22.45 -5.36
N SER A 125 -13.43 23.41 -5.25
CA SER A 125 -12.98 24.80 -5.25
C SER A 125 -13.47 25.51 -4.01
#